data_4077812970d0e3afd85f276e55ab4407
#
_entry.id   4077812970d0e3afd85f276e55ab4407
#
_cell.length_a   1.000
_cell.length_b   1.000
_cell.length_c   1.000
_cell.angle_alpha   90.00
_cell.angle_beta   90.00
_cell.angle_gamma   90.00
#
_symmetry.space_group_name_H-M   'P 1'
#
loop_
_entity.id
_entity.type
_entity.pdbx_description
1 polymer ?
#
loop_
_entity_poly.entity_id
_entity_poly.type
_entity_poly.pdbx_seq_one_letter_code
_entity_poly.pdbx_strand_id
1 'polypeptide(L)'
;YYQEAAIKAVCSSFEEKNRRKALLVMATGSGKTRTVIALCKVLMDARWVKNILFLADRNSLVTQAKRSFANLLRNLSCTNLVEEKDNYNARCVFSTYQTMINCIDDVEDREGKLFTCGHFDLIICDEAHRSIYNKYRDIFNYFDAPLIGLTATPKDEIDKNTYNVFELDNGVPTYGYDLAQAVKDGYLVDYVSVESKLKFIEQGIVYDELSEEDKEEYERTFTEEDGNLPDSISSSALNTWIFNEDTIKQVLHILMEHAIKIDYGQKLGKTILFAKNHKHAETIFEIFEKEYPHLKGYAKVIDNRTTYVQSAIDEFSDPKKMPQIAISVDMLDTGIDVPEVLNLVFFKKVMSKAKFWQMIGRGTRLCQGLIDGED
;
A
#
# COMPACT_ATOMS: atom_id res chain seq x y z
N TYR A 1 14.20 -19.32 -4.22
CA TYR A 1 15.46 -19.07 -4.97
C TYR A 1 15.70 -17.55 -5.12
N TYR A 2 14.73 -16.73 -5.59
CA TYR A 2 14.93 -15.27 -5.72
C TYR A 2 15.14 -14.56 -4.36
N GLN A 3 14.49 -15.03 -3.29
CA GLN A 3 14.70 -14.52 -1.93
C GLN A 3 16.12 -14.82 -1.42
N GLU A 4 16.64 -16.02 -1.68
CA GLU A 4 18.03 -16.35 -1.37
C GLU A 4 19.02 -15.51 -2.17
N ALA A 5 18.73 -15.24 -3.44
CA ALA A 5 19.54 -14.35 -4.28
C ALA A 5 19.56 -12.93 -3.71
N ALA A 6 18.42 -12.42 -3.23
CA ALA A 6 18.33 -11.12 -2.57
C ALA A 6 19.19 -11.07 -1.29
N ILE A 7 19.10 -12.11 -0.44
CA ILE A 7 19.90 -12.21 0.78
C ILE A 7 21.39 -12.25 0.46
N LYS A 8 21.81 -13.10 -0.49
CA LYS A 8 23.21 -13.18 -0.94
C LYS A 8 23.71 -11.85 -1.48
N ALA A 9 22.91 -11.14 -2.28
CA ALA A 9 23.29 -9.83 -2.83
C ALA A 9 23.54 -8.79 -1.73
N VAL A 10 22.73 -8.77 -0.67
CA VAL A 10 22.94 -7.86 0.48
C VAL A 10 24.18 -8.27 1.26
N CYS A 11 24.34 -9.55 1.60
CA CYS A 11 25.51 -10.03 2.33
C CYS A 11 26.81 -9.73 1.57
N SER A 12 26.87 -10.05 0.27
CA SER A 12 28.03 -9.72 -0.58
C SER A 12 28.28 -8.21 -0.66
N SER A 13 27.22 -7.39 -0.72
CA SER A 13 27.36 -5.93 -0.72
C SER A 13 28.01 -5.42 0.58
N PHE A 14 27.64 -5.97 1.72
CA PHE A 14 28.20 -5.57 3.01
C PHE A 14 29.60 -6.13 3.23
N GLU A 15 29.82 -7.43 2.98
CA GLU A 15 31.04 -8.14 3.31
C GLU A 15 32.16 -7.91 2.28
N GLU A 16 31.87 -8.13 0.99
CA GLU A 16 32.89 -8.07 -0.06
C GLU A 16 33.13 -6.65 -0.60
N LYS A 17 32.06 -5.84 -0.71
CA LYS A 17 32.12 -4.48 -1.24
C LYS A 17 32.24 -3.41 -0.16
N ASN A 18 32.26 -3.81 1.10
CA ASN A 18 32.33 -2.92 2.27
C ASN A 18 31.31 -1.76 2.23
N ARG A 19 30.13 -2.02 1.67
CA ARG A 19 29.03 -1.04 1.62
C ARG A 19 28.23 -1.12 2.92
N ARG A 20 27.68 0.01 3.35
CA ARG A 20 26.81 0.08 4.53
C ARG A 20 25.34 0.27 4.18
N LYS A 21 25.01 0.34 2.90
CA LYS A 21 23.65 0.58 2.41
C LYS A 21 23.30 -0.41 1.32
N ALA A 22 22.08 -0.92 1.36
CA ALA A 22 21.53 -1.82 0.36
C ALA A 22 20.08 -1.46 0.04
N LEU A 23 19.70 -1.56 -1.24
CA LEU A 23 18.33 -1.32 -1.70
C LEU A 23 17.80 -2.58 -2.36
N LEU A 24 16.69 -3.12 -1.82
CA LEU A 24 15.95 -4.24 -2.37
C LEU A 24 14.70 -3.71 -3.08
N VAL A 25 14.64 -3.88 -4.39
CA VAL A 25 13.51 -3.55 -5.23
C VAL A 25 12.78 -4.84 -5.57
N MET A 26 11.66 -5.09 -4.93
CA MET A 26 10.92 -6.35 -5.09
C MET A 26 9.42 -6.06 -5.26
N ALA A 27 8.78 -6.70 -6.22
CA ALA A 27 7.34 -6.53 -6.49
C ALA A 27 6.48 -6.71 -5.23
N THR A 28 5.36 -6.01 -5.17
CA THR A 28 4.37 -6.23 -4.12
C THR A 28 3.88 -7.68 -4.17
N GLY A 29 3.75 -8.33 -3.01
CA GLY A 29 3.35 -9.75 -2.96
C GLY A 29 4.48 -10.75 -3.10
N SER A 30 5.69 -10.36 -3.56
CA SER A 30 6.84 -11.26 -3.69
C SER A 30 7.50 -11.66 -2.37
N GLY A 31 6.99 -11.19 -1.22
CA GLY A 31 7.49 -11.58 0.10
C GLY A 31 8.68 -10.76 0.60
N LYS A 32 8.77 -9.45 0.28
CA LYS A 32 9.79 -8.53 0.80
C LYS A 32 10.06 -8.67 2.30
N THR A 33 8.98 -8.62 3.10
CA THR A 33 9.08 -8.73 4.56
C THR A 33 9.66 -10.08 4.99
N ARG A 34 9.26 -11.19 4.36
CA ARG A 34 9.82 -12.52 4.64
C ARG A 34 11.31 -12.61 4.27
N THR A 35 11.68 -12.03 3.13
CA THR A 35 13.08 -11.97 2.68
C THR A 35 13.94 -11.22 3.69
N VAL A 36 13.50 -10.08 4.17
CA VAL A 36 14.26 -9.29 5.15
C VAL A 36 14.33 -9.96 6.52
N ILE A 37 13.26 -10.65 6.95
CA ILE A 37 13.29 -11.45 8.19
C ILE A 37 14.32 -12.58 8.10
N ALA A 38 14.37 -13.29 6.96
CA ALA A 38 15.37 -14.32 6.73
C ALA A 38 16.80 -13.73 6.69
N LEU A 39 17.00 -12.58 6.06
CA LEU A 39 18.26 -11.85 6.07
C LEU A 39 18.68 -11.47 7.50
N CYS A 40 17.75 -10.92 8.31
CA CYS A 40 18.02 -10.63 9.72
C CYS A 40 18.48 -11.89 10.48
N LYS A 41 17.83 -13.03 10.24
CA LYS A 41 18.22 -14.30 10.84
C LYS A 41 19.64 -14.69 10.48
N VAL A 42 20.03 -14.59 9.19
CA VAL A 42 21.39 -14.88 8.72
C VAL A 42 22.42 -13.97 9.40
N LEU A 43 22.17 -12.65 9.43
CA LEU A 43 23.07 -11.68 10.04
C LEU A 43 23.20 -11.87 11.57
N MET A 44 22.10 -12.25 12.24
CA MET A 44 22.10 -12.55 13.67
C MET A 44 22.85 -13.84 13.99
N ASP A 45 22.69 -14.89 13.21
CA ASP A 45 23.40 -16.15 13.37
C ASP A 45 24.91 -15.98 13.14
N ALA A 46 25.28 -15.12 12.19
CA ALA A 46 26.66 -14.73 11.95
C ALA A 46 27.21 -13.75 13.01
N ARG A 47 26.40 -13.32 13.99
CA ARG A 47 26.76 -12.35 15.05
C ARG A 47 27.12 -10.96 14.54
N TRP A 48 26.67 -10.59 13.33
CA TRP A 48 26.85 -9.25 12.77
C TRP A 48 25.84 -8.26 13.33
N VAL A 49 24.65 -8.72 13.68
CA VAL A 49 23.53 -7.91 14.11
C VAL A 49 22.95 -8.48 15.41
N LYS A 50 22.71 -7.61 16.37
CA LYS A 50 22.04 -7.93 17.63
C LYS A 50 20.74 -7.15 17.78
N ASN A 51 20.79 -5.84 17.57
CA ASN A 51 19.67 -4.93 17.72
C ASN A 51 19.24 -4.36 16.36
N ILE A 52 17.94 -4.42 16.06
CA ILE A 52 17.38 -4.06 14.78
C ILE A 52 16.35 -2.95 14.98
N LEU A 53 16.40 -1.92 14.12
CA LEU A 53 15.35 -0.93 13.97
C LEU A 53 14.61 -1.16 12.66
N PHE A 54 13.29 -1.32 12.73
CA PHE A 54 12.42 -1.41 11.56
C PHE A 54 11.52 -0.18 11.49
N LEU A 55 11.59 0.55 10.38
CA LEU A 55 10.86 1.79 10.14
C LEU A 55 9.85 1.63 9.01
N ALA A 56 8.62 2.10 9.24
CA ALA A 56 7.59 2.19 8.22
C ALA A 56 6.81 3.52 8.33
N ASP A 57 6.08 3.89 7.30
CA ASP A 57 5.36 5.18 7.25
C ASP A 57 4.12 5.20 8.15
N ARG A 58 3.46 4.04 8.35
CA ARG A 58 2.17 3.93 9.06
C ARG A 58 2.21 2.85 10.14
N ASN A 59 1.46 3.11 11.25
CA ASN A 59 1.39 2.15 12.36
C ASN A 59 0.85 0.78 11.94
N SER A 60 -0.08 0.70 11.00
CA SER A 60 -0.59 -0.59 10.48
C SER A 60 0.53 -1.45 9.87
N LEU A 61 1.46 -0.84 9.12
CA LEU A 61 2.63 -1.52 8.56
C LEU A 61 3.62 -1.93 9.65
N VAL A 62 3.83 -1.06 10.64
CA VAL A 62 4.67 -1.35 11.83
C VAL A 62 4.13 -2.58 12.57
N THR A 63 2.83 -2.59 12.87
CA THR A 63 2.17 -3.69 13.59
C THR A 63 2.22 -4.99 12.78
N GLN A 64 1.98 -4.94 11.47
CA GLN A 64 2.07 -6.11 10.59
C GLN A 64 3.50 -6.66 10.53
N ALA A 65 4.51 -5.80 10.38
CA ALA A 65 5.91 -6.20 10.37
C ALA A 65 6.29 -6.85 11.71
N LYS A 66 5.95 -6.22 12.86
CA LYS A 66 6.16 -6.80 14.20
C LYS A 66 5.58 -8.20 14.31
N ARG A 67 4.30 -8.39 13.91
CA ARG A 67 3.63 -9.71 13.93
C ARG A 67 4.38 -10.73 13.08
N SER A 68 4.83 -10.35 11.88
CA SER A 68 5.58 -11.24 10.97
C SER A 68 6.93 -11.65 11.57
N PHE A 69 7.68 -10.71 12.15
CA PHE A 69 8.94 -10.98 12.83
C PHE A 69 8.73 -11.89 14.05
N ALA A 70 7.77 -11.60 14.91
CA ALA A 70 7.47 -12.40 16.09
C ALA A 70 7.06 -13.85 15.73
N ASN A 71 6.32 -14.04 14.66
CA ASN A 71 5.89 -15.35 14.18
C ASN A 71 7.04 -16.17 13.60
N LEU A 72 7.93 -15.54 12.84
CA LEU A 72 9.02 -16.23 12.13
C LEU A 72 10.31 -16.31 12.95
N LEU A 73 10.56 -15.37 13.87
CA LEU A 73 11.71 -15.33 14.77
C LEU A 73 11.24 -15.36 16.23
N ARG A 74 10.69 -16.48 16.65
CA ARG A 74 10.01 -16.66 17.96
C ARG A 74 10.85 -16.28 19.19
N ASN A 75 12.17 -16.32 19.07
CA ASN A 75 13.10 -16.01 20.16
C ASN A 75 13.59 -14.55 20.15
N LEU A 76 13.08 -13.73 19.22
CA LEU A 76 13.43 -12.32 19.11
C LEU A 76 12.42 -11.47 19.88
N SER A 77 12.90 -10.71 20.88
CA SER A 77 12.05 -9.72 21.54
C SER A 77 11.72 -8.58 20.59
N CYS A 78 10.44 -8.28 20.44
CA CYS A 78 9.92 -7.30 19.50
C CYS A 78 9.03 -6.29 20.23
N THR A 79 9.21 -5.00 19.99
CA THR A 79 8.34 -3.93 20.49
C THR A 79 7.86 -3.00 19.37
N ASN A 80 6.66 -2.46 19.49
CA ASN A 80 6.14 -1.39 18.64
C ASN A 80 6.10 -0.09 19.47
N LEU A 81 7.01 0.84 19.23
CA LEU A 81 7.12 2.10 19.96
C LEU A 81 5.92 3.03 19.80
N VAL A 82 5.09 2.82 18.78
CA VAL A 82 3.86 3.60 18.60
C VAL A 82 2.82 3.23 19.65
N GLU A 83 2.77 1.94 20.04
CA GLU A 83 1.81 1.37 20.98
C GLU A 83 2.40 1.20 22.38
N GLU A 84 3.67 0.81 22.47
CA GLU A 84 4.38 0.43 23.71
C GLU A 84 5.55 1.42 23.96
N LYS A 85 5.24 2.68 24.26
CA LYS A 85 6.24 3.77 24.35
C LYS A 85 7.34 3.54 25.37
N ASP A 86 7.09 2.76 26.41
CA ASP A 86 8.01 2.52 27.52
C ASP A 86 8.85 1.24 27.36
N ASN A 87 8.59 0.43 26.31
CA ASN A 87 9.27 -0.84 26.09
C ASN A 87 10.34 -0.73 24.98
N TYR A 88 11.43 -0.03 25.26
CA TYR A 88 12.53 0.20 24.30
C TYR A 88 13.70 -0.79 24.42
N ASN A 89 13.67 -1.73 25.36
CA ASN A 89 14.75 -2.70 25.57
C ASN A 89 14.69 -3.93 24.69
N ALA A 90 13.73 -4.02 23.75
CA ALA A 90 13.60 -5.12 22.83
C ALA A 90 14.75 -5.13 21.79
N ARG A 91 15.16 -6.32 21.37
CA ARG A 91 16.20 -6.49 20.34
C ARG A 91 15.75 -6.05 18.94
N CYS A 92 14.45 -6.09 18.67
CA CYS A 92 13.88 -5.58 17.44
C CYS A 92 12.83 -4.52 17.78
N VAL A 93 13.11 -3.29 17.42
CA VAL A 93 12.27 -2.13 17.65
C VAL A 93 11.57 -1.76 16.35
N PHE A 94 10.26 -1.70 16.37
CA PHE A 94 9.40 -1.30 15.26
C PHE A 94 8.83 0.08 15.56
N SER A 95 8.93 1.00 14.60
CA SER A 95 8.46 2.36 14.78
C SER A 95 8.00 2.98 13.46
N THR A 96 7.15 4.00 13.57
CA THR A 96 7.00 4.91 12.42
C THR A 96 8.18 5.87 12.38
N TYR A 97 8.47 6.41 11.18
CA TYR A 97 9.49 7.43 11.03
C TYR A 97 9.23 8.64 11.95
N GLN A 98 7.95 9.07 12.05
CA GLN A 98 7.57 10.21 12.88
C GLN A 98 7.80 9.94 14.37
N THR A 99 7.46 8.76 14.86
CA THR A 99 7.69 8.39 16.27
C THR A 99 9.18 8.32 16.57
N MET A 100 9.99 7.74 15.66
CA MET A 100 11.43 7.61 15.86
C MET A 100 12.13 8.95 15.87
N ILE A 101 11.76 9.92 15.00
CA ILE A 101 12.39 11.24 15.02
C ILE A 101 12.14 11.94 16.34
N ASN A 102 10.92 11.84 16.88
CA ASN A 102 10.61 12.41 18.19
C ASN A 102 11.46 11.76 19.32
N CYS A 103 11.77 10.46 19.19
CA CYS A 103 12.61 9.76 20.19
C CYS A 103 14.08 10.21 20.20
N ILE A 104 14.57 10.81 19.11
CA ILE A 104 15.96 11.30 19.02
C ILE A 104 16.07 12.83 19.24
N ASP A 105 14.98 13.59 18.99
CA ASP A 105 14.97 15.07 19.10
C ASP A 105 14.45 15.56 20.45
N ASP A 106 13.34 15.01 20.95
CA ASP A 106 12.54 15.61 22.03
C ASP A 106 12.79 15.00 23.41
N VAL A 107 13.44 13.85 23.51
CA VAL A 107 13.63 13.18 24.81
C VAL A 107 15.01 13.49 25.38
N GLU A 108 15.16 14.67 25.90
CA GLU A 108 16.15 14.96 26.97
C GLU A 108 15.48 14.63 28.30
N ASP A 109 15.39 13.35 28.64
CA ASP A 109 15.16 13.00 30.04
C ASP A 109 16.40 13.31 30.89
N ARG A 110 16.24 13.43 32.20
CA ARG A 110 17.35 13.63 33.13
C ARG A 110 18.45 12.57 33.01
N GLU A 111 18.23 11.50 32.30
CA GLU A 111 19.11 10.35 32.03
C GLU A 111 19.70 10.30 30.61
N GLY A 112 19.34 11.21 29.69
CA GLY A 112 19.86 11.29 28.33
C GLY A 112 18.85 10.83 27.27
N LYS A 113 19.30 10.67 26.01
CA LYS A 113 18.46 10.25 24.88
C LYS A 113 18.03 8.79 25.03
N LEU A 114 16.79 8.47 24.60
CA LEU A 114 16.19 7.13 24.69
C LEU A 114 17.06 6.05 24.02
N PHE A 115 17.70 6.38 22.90
CA PHE A 115 18.64 5.51 22.19
C PHE A 115 19.97 6.22 21.96
N THR A 116 21.08 5.54 22.20
CA THR A 116 22.40 6.03 21.77
C THR A 116 22.58 5.84 20.27
N CYS A 117 23.50 6.58 19.66
CA CYS A 117 23.79 6.47 18.22
C CYS A 117 24.24 5.06 17.78
N GLY A 118 24.85 4.29 18.68
CA GLY A 118 25.28 2.91 18.45
C GLY A 118 24.30 1.85 18.99
N HIS A 119 23.06 2.20 19.31
CA HIS A 119 22.12 1.23 19.88
C HIS A 119 21.68 0.15 18.89
N PHE A 120 21.50 0.51 17.63
CA PHE A 120 21.07 -0.41 16.57
C PHE A 120 22.26 -0.82 15.70
N ASP A 121 22.30 -2.11 15.35
CA ASP A 121 23.31 -2.70 14.45
C ASP A 121 22.80 -2.79 13.01
N LEU A 122 21.49 -2.61 12.79
CA LEU A 122 20.83 -2.66 11.48
C LEU A 122 19.57 -1.78 11.50
N ILE A 123 19.39 -0.98 10.44
CA ILE A 123 18.17 -0.23 10.18
C ILE A 123 17.51 -0.78 8.91
N ILE A 124 16.23 -1.08 8.99
CA ILE A 124 15.40 -1.51 7.86
C ILE A 124 14.35 -0.43 7.60
N CYS A 125 14.31 0.08 6.38
CA CYS A 125 13.35 1.07 5.92
C CYS A 125 12.37 0.45 4.94
N ASP A 126 11.11 0.32 5.33
CA ASP A 126 10.06 -0.04 4.40
C ASP A 126 9.61 1.19 3.62
N GLU A 127 9.26 0.98 2.33
CA GLU A 127 8.93 2.04 1.37
C GLU A 127 10.02 3.10 1.25
N ALA A 128 11.27 2.65 1.04
CA ALA A 128 12.46 3.48 0.98
C ALA A 128 12.50 4.35 -0.28
N HIS A 129 11.70 5.43 -0.32
CA HIS A 129 11.69 6.41 -1.39
C HIS A 129 12.09 7.81 -0.87
N ARG A 130 12.49 8.69 -1.79
CA ARG A 130 13.10 10.01 -1.53
C ARG A 130 12.37 10.86 -0.48
N SER A 131 11.02 10.92 -0.54
CA SER A 131 10.23 11.78 0.35
C SER A 131 10.43 11.42 1.83
N ILE A 132 10.54 10.13 2.13
CA ILE A 132 10.80 9.62 3.47
C ILE A 132 12.21 9.98 3.91
N TYR A 133 13.21 9.75 3.06
CA TYR A 133 14.59 10.06 3.42
C TYR A 133 14.81 11.55 3.68
N ASN A 134 14.32 12.42 2.80
CA ASN A 134 14.50 13.87 2.97
C ASN A 134 13.81 14.39 4.23
N LYS A 135 12.62 13.87 4.55
CA LYS A 135 11.84 14.28 5.73
C LYS A 135 12.44 13.78 7.05
N TYR A 136 13.05 12.59 7.03
CA TYR A 136 13.52 11.91 8.23
C TYR A 136 15.02 11.62 8.20
N ARG A 137 15.77 12.45 7.47
CA ARG A 137 17.23 12.30 7.28
C ARG A 137 17.99 12.23 8.60
N ASP A 138 17.52 12.93 9.62
CA ASP A 138 18.20 13.01 10.92
C ASP A 138 18.22 11.66 11.63
N ILE A 139 17.22 10.78 11.42
CA ILE A 139 17.27 9.41 11.94
C ILE A 139 18.48 8.66 11.38
N PHE A 140 18.70 8.75 10.06
CA PHE A 140 19.78 8.03 9.37
C PHE A 140 21.17 8.63 9.63
N ASN A 141 21.24 9.91 9.97
CA ASN A 141 22.47 10.58 10.38
C ASN A 141 22.80 10.33 11.84
N TYR A 142 21.78 10.13 12.69
CA TYR A 142 21.96 9.91 14.10
C TYR A 142 22.50 8.51 14.42
N PHE A 143 21.92 7.46 13.83
CA PHE A 143 22.32 6.09 14.10
C PHE A 143 23.49 5.66 13.22
N ASP A 144 24.55 5.11 13.82
CA ASP A 144 25.69 4.52 13.11
C ASP A 144 25.44 3.04 12.83
N ALA A 145 24.55 2.74 11.88
CA ALA A 145 24.16 1.38 11.52
C ALA A 145 24.02 1.21 10.00
N PRO A 146 24.29 0.00 9.45
CA PRO A 146 23.95 -0.35 8.09
C PRO A 146 22.45 -0.16 7.81
N LEU A 147 22.12 0.25 6.57
CA LEU A 147 20.78 0.60 6.15
C LEU A 147 20.31 -0.33 5.02
N ILE A 148 19.15 -0.95 5.19
CA ILE A 148 18.47 -1.72 4.13
C ILE A 148 17.17 -1.00 3.79
N GLY A 149 17.04 -0.58 2.53
CA GLY A 149 15.80 -0.05 1.97
C GLY A 149 15.01 -1.13 1.26
N LEU A 150 13.69 -1.13 1.49
CA LEU A 150 12.73 -1.98 0.78
C LEU A 150 11.80 -1.09 -0.04
N THR A 151 11.54 -1.46 -1.29
CA THR A 151 10.54 -0.77 -2.12
C THR A 151 9.92 -1.73 -3.12
N ALA A 152 8.65 -1.47 -3.46
CA ALA A 152 7.95 -2.15 -4.54
C ALA A 152 7.96 -1.36 -5.86
N THR A 153 8.42 -0.11 -5.82
CA THR A 153 8.51 0.72 -7.03
C THR A 153 9.49 0.10 -8.01
N PRO A 154 9.11 -0.11 -9.29
CA PRO A 154 10.01 -0.64 -10.31
C PRO A 154 11.30 0.18 -10.39
N LYS A 155 12.43 -0.52 -10.62
CA LYS A 155 13.78 0.10 -10.61
C LYS A 155 13.93 1.31 -11.51
N ASP A 156 13.27 1.28 -12.67
CA ASP A 156 13.32 2.35 -13.69
C ASP A 156 12.44 3.56 -13.31
N GLU A 157 11.58 3.42 -12.32
CA GLU A 157 10.67 4.45 -11.81
C GLU A 157 11.12 5.04 -10.48
N ILE A 158 12.16 4.48 -9.86
CA ILE A 158 12.74 4.99 -8.62
C ILE A 158 13.47 6.31 -8.93
N ASP A 159 13.19 7.32 -8.11
CA ASP A 159 13.87 8.63 -8.21
C ASP A 159 15.38 8.47 -8.04
N LYS A 160 16.15 9.13 -8.93
CA LYS A 160 17.62 9.12 -8.92
C LYS A 160 18.21 9.47 -7.54
N ASN A 161 17.55 10.34 -6.79
CA ASN A 161 18.02 10.71 -5.46
C ASN A 161 17.85 9.57 -4.43
N THR A 162 16.91 8.67 -4.62
CA THR A 162 16.82 7.45 -3.79
C THR A 162 18.05 6.57 -4.00
N TYR A 163 18.49 6.36 -5.24
CA TYR A 163 19.73 5.64 -5.51
C TYR A 163 20.96 6.32 -4.90
N ASN A 164 21.03 7.65 -4.96
CA ASN A 164 22.12 8.42 -4.32
C ASN A 164 22.15 8.22 -2.80
N VAL A 165 20.98 8.15 -2.14
CA VAL A 165 20.88 7.86 -0.71
C VAL A 165 21.51 6.53 -0.34
N PHE A 166 21.29 5.51 -1.19
CA PHE A 166 21.84 4.17 -1.01
C PHE A 166 23.24 4.00 -1.63
N GLU A 167 23.83 5.08 -2.15
CA GLU A 167 25.17 5.07 -2.78
C GLU A 167 25.25 4.08 -3.93
N LEU A 168 24.18 4.01 -4.73
CA LEU A 168 24.02 3.12 -5.88
C LEU A 168 23.94 3.91 -7.19
N ASP A 169 24.34 3.27 -8.26
CA ASP A 169 24.15 3.80 -9.62
C ASP A 169 22.66 3.83 -9.97
N ASN A 170 22.25 4.85 -10.71
CA ASN A 170 20.85 5.02 -11.09
C ASN A 170 20.33 3.81 -11.88
N GLY A 171 19.19 3.27 -11.48
CA GLY A 171 18.60 2.08 -12.09
C GLY A 171 19.25 0.75 -11.68
N VAL A 172 20.26 0.76 -10.80
CA VAL A 172 20.99 -0.44 -10.37
C VAL A 172 20.83 -0.64 -8.87
N PRO A 173 19.71 -1.25 -8.39
CA PRO A 173 19.54 -1.59 -6.99
C PRO A 173 20.53 -2.69 -6.56
N THR A 174 20.70 -2.90 -5.25
CA THR A 174 21.49 -4.04 -4.74
C THR A 174 20.89 -5.36 -5.21
N TYR A 175 19.56 -5.45 -5.26
CA TYR A 175 18.83 -6.57 -5.87
C TYR A 175 17.48 -6.09 -6.41
N GLY A 176 17.10 -6.58 -7.59
CA GLY A 176 15.83 -6.29 -8.26
C GLY A 176 15.08 -7.56 -8.60
N TYR A 177 13.77 -7.59 -8.28
CA TYR A 177 12.84 -8.66 -8.65
C TYR A 177 11.47 -8.03 -8.94
N ASP A 178 11.23 -7.71 -10.19
CA ASP A 178 10.04 -7.00 -10.65
C ASP A 178 8.83 -7.93 -10.87
N LEU A 179 7.67 -7.34 -11.14
CA LEU A 179 6.43 -8.09 -11.35
C LEU A 179 6.53 -9.02 -12.57
N ALA A 180 7.09 -8.55 -13.69
CA ALA A 180 7.20 -9.35 -14.90
C ALA A 180 8.04 -10.63 -14.69
N GLN A 181 9.16 -10.50 -13.96
CA GLN A 181 9.97 -11.65 -13.60
C GLN A 181 9.25 -12.58 -12.62
N ALA A 182 8.53 -12.03 -11.65
CA ALA A 182 7.78 -12.81 -10.67
C ALA A 182 6.61 -13.59 -11.30
N VAL A 183 5.94 -13.02 -12.28
CA VAL A 183 4.90 -13.70 -13.09
C VAL A 183 5.52 -14.80 -13.94
N LYS A 184 6.62 -14.51 -14.63
CA LYS A 184 7.35 -15.51 -15.44
C LYS A 184 7.82 -16.70 -14.61
N ASP A 185 8.25 -16.47 -13.38
CA ASP A 185 8.71 -17.50 -12.44
C ASP A 185 7.53 -18.23 -11.73
N GLY A 186 6.27 -17.82 -11.94
CA GLY A 186 5.08 -18.43 -11.37
C GLY A 186 4.85 -18.11 -9.87
N TYR A 187 5.40 -17.02 -9.36
CA TYR A 187 5.20 -16.58 -7.96
C TYR A 187 4.15 -15.48 -7.80
N LEU A 188 3.85 -14.78 -8.86
CA LEU A 188 2.76 -13.81 -8.94
C LEU A 188 1.96 -14.07 -10.22
N VAL A 189 0.74 -13.53 -10.27
CA VAL A 189 -0.12 -13.59 -11.46
C VAL A 189 -0.11 -12.27 -12.21
N ASP A 190 -0.32 -12.33 -13.51
CA ASP A 190 -0.47 -11.14 -14.34
C ASP A 190 -1.86 -10.51 -14.12
N TYR A 191 -2.04 -9.29 -14.60
CA TYR A 191 -3.31 -8.58 -14.51
C TYR A 191 -3.78 -8.15 -15.90
N VAL A 192 -5.10 -8.12 -16.06
CA VAL A 192 -5.75 -7.54 -17.23
C VAL A 192 -6.35 -6.20 -16.85
N SER A 193 -6.02 -5.16 -17.61
CA SER A 193 -6.60 -3.84 -17.42
C SER A 193 -7.80 -3.65 -18.36
N VAL A 194 -8.94 -3.31 -17.78
CA VAL A 194 -10.14 -2.89 -18.51
C VAL A 194 -10.33 -1.39 -18.25
N GLU A 195 -10.14 -0.58 -19.28
CA GLU A 195 -10.36 0.85 -19.21
C GLU A 195 -11.79 1.18 -19.61
N SER A 196 -12.58 1.69 -18.67
CA SER A 196 -13.92 2.18 -18.93
C SER A 196 -13.86 3.69 -19.18
N LYS A 197 -14.13 4.10 -20.40
CA LYS A 197 -14.14 5.50 -20.81
C LYS A 197 -15.54 6.07 -20.60
N LEU A 198 -15.68 6.91 -19.60
CA LEU A 198 -16.89 7.71 -19.41
C LEU A 198 -16.81 8.91 -20.36
N LYS A 199 -17.77 9.04 -21.28
CA LYS A 199 -17.77 10.06 -22.36
C LYS A 199 -17.47 11.48 -21.83
N PHE A 200 -18.02 11.83 -20.68
CA PHE A 200 -17.84 13.16 -20.08
C PHE A 200 -16.42 13.42 -19.57
N ILE A 201 -15.63 12.36 -19.24
CA ILE A 201 -14.22 12.54 -18.81
C ILE A 201 -13.33 12.95 -20.00
N GLU A 202 -13.66 12.51 -21.22
CA GLU A 202 -12.90 12.84 -22.42
C GLU A 202 -13.35 14.15 -23.06
N GLN A 203 -14.65 14.41 -23.11
CA GLN A 203 -15.24 15.50 -23.89
C GLN A 203 -15.66 16.70 -23.05
N GLY A 204 -15.65 16.58 -21.71
CA GLY A 204 -16.29 17.55 -20.84
C GLY A 204 -17.79 17.29 -20.73
N ILE A 205 -18.50 18.18 -20.05
CA ILE A 205 -19.95 18.16 -19.92
C ILE A 205 -20.48 19.39 -20.62
N VAL A 206 -21.48 19.19 -21.51
CA VAL A 206 -22.25 20.24 -22.13
C VAL A 206 -23.66 20.20 -21.53
N TYR A 207 -24.10 21.27 -20.90
CA TYR A 207 -25.37 21.35 -20.17
C TYR A 207 -26.57 20.88 -21.01
N ASP A 208 -26.63 21.29 -22.28
CA ASP A 208 -27.74 20.96 -23.18
C ASP A 208 -27.85 19.50 -23.55
N GLU A 209 -26.76 18.72 -23.37
CA GLU A 209 -26.71 17.27 -23.67
C GLU A 209 -27.09 16.39 -22.48
N LEU A 210 -27.31 16.98 -21.30
CA LEU A 210 -27.65 16.27 -20.07
C LEU A 210 -29.13 15.87 -20.02
N SER A 211 -29.43 14.78 -19.30
CA SER A 211 -30.80 14.44 -18.90
C SER A 211 -31.34 15.48 -17.94
N GLU A 212 -32.67 15.54 -17.78
CA GLU A 212 -33.29 16.53 -16.86
C GLU A 212 -32.85 16.33 -15.40
N GLU A 213 -32.63 15.07 -14.98
CA GLU A 213 -32.13 14.71 -13.64
C GLU A 213 -30.68 15.16 -13.46
N ASP A 214 -29.84 14.97 -14.49
CA ASP A 214 -28.43 15.41 -14.48
C ASP A 214 -28.30 16.94 -14.53
N LYS A 215 -29.24 17.66 -15.17
CA LYS A 215 -29.26 19.12 -15.19
C LYS A 215 -29.49 19.70 -13.80
N GLU A 216 -30.42 19.14 -13.01
CA GLU A 216 -30.66 19.60 -11.64
C GLU A 216 -29.39 19.44 -10.78
N GLU A 217 -28.65 18.35 -10.94
CA GLU A 217 -27.38 18.14 -10.20
C GLU A 217 -26.26 19.03 -10.74
N TYR A 218 -26.21 19.27 -12.05
CA TYR A 218 -25.26 20.17 -12.67
C TYR A 218 -25.48 21.62 -12.15
N GLU A 219 -26.71 22.08 -12.11
CA GLU A 219 -27.09 23.39 -11.57
C GLU A 219 -26.68 23.52 -10.10
N ARG A 220 -27.02 22.55 -9.28
CA ARG A 220 -26.65 22.53 -7.87
C ARG A 220 -25.14 22.55 -7.64
N THR A 221 -24.35 21.92 -8.53
CA THR A 221 -22.93 21.71 -8.35
C THR A 221 -22.09 22.83 -8.93
N PHE A 222 -22.51 23.43 -10.03
CA PHE A 222 -21.71 24.35 -10.83
C PHE A 222 -22.29 25.77 -10.94
N THR A 223 -23.43 26.07 -10.32
CA THR A 223 -23.90 27.45 -10.23
C THR A 223 -22.91 28.28 -9.41
N GLU A 224 -22.36 29.34 -10.00
CA GLU A 224 -21.43 30.26 -9.36
C GLU A 224 -22.12 31.11 -8.29
N GLU A 225 -21.36 31.75 -7.39
CA GLU A 225 -21.93 32.59 -6.32
C GLU A 225 -22.76 33.79 -6.84
N ASP A 226 -22.52 34.20 -8.07
CA ASP A 226 -23.26 35.24 -8.77
C ASP A 226 -24.53 34.73 -9.48
N GLY A 227 -24.84 33.43 -9.40
CA GLY A 227 -25.99 32.78 -10.00
C GLY A 227 -25.81 32.39 -11.47
N ASN A 228 -24.63 32.58 -12.03
CA ASN A 228 -24.33 32.14 -13.40
C ASN A 228 -24.08 30.62 -13.45
N LEU A 229 -24.65 29.99 -14.48
CA LEU A 229 -24.47 28.58 -14.77
C LEU A 229 -23.60 28.45 -16.05
N PRO A 230 -22.43 27.79 -16.00
CA PRO A 230 -21.63 27.62 -17.21
C PRO A 230 -22.29 26.63 -18.18
N ASP A 231 -22.33 26.97 -19.48
CA ASP A 231 -22.89 26.10 -20.53
C ASP A 231 -22.08 24.82 -20.75
N SER A 232 -20.83 24.82 -20.37
CA SER A 232 -19.94 23.65 -20.48
C SER A 232 -18.85 23.67 -19.43
N ILE A 233 -18.42 22.48 -19.02
CA ILE A 233 -17.32 22.27 -18.06
C ILE A 233 -16.24 21.43 -18.71
N SER A 234 -15.02 21.94 -18.64
CA SER A 234 -13.85 21.23 -19.17
C SER A 234 -13.53 19.95 -18.37
N SER A 235 -12.91 18.98 -19.01
CA SER A 235 -12.48 17.73 -18.38
C SER A 235 -11.62 17.92 -17.11
N SER A 236 -10.96 19.07 -16.93
CA SER A 236 -10.19 19.39 -15.72
C SER A 236 -11.05 19.77 -14.51
N ALA A 237 -12.25 20.33 -14.73
CA ALA A 237 -13.20 20.70 -13.67
C ALA A 237 -14.08 19.52 -13.20
N LEU A 238 -14.05 18.42 -13.92
CA LEU A 238 -14.87 17.22 -13.70
C LEU A 238 -14.55 16.41 -12.43
N ASN A 239 -13.55 16.78 -11.66
CA ASN A 239 -13.29 16.12 -10.38
C ASN A 239 -14.48 16.13 -9.41
N THR A 240 -15.46 17.00 -9.63
CA THR A 240 -16.69 17.10 -8.83
C THR A 240 -17.75 16.11 -9.32
N TRP A 241 -17.80 15.84 -10.63
CA TRP A 241 -18.79 14.95 -11.25
C TRP A 241 -18.58 13.45 -10.98
N ILE A 242 -17.37 13.04 -10.54
CA ILE A 242 -17.11 11.67 -10.07
C ILE A 242 -18.01 11.26 -8.90
N PHE A 243 -18.64 12.23 -8.23
CA PHE A 243 -19.61 12.02 -7.16
C PHE A 243 -21.06 11.90 -7.64
N ASN A 244 -21.31 12.05 -8.96
CA ASN A 244 -22.64 11.92 -9.54
C ASN A 244 -23.19 10.51 -9.36
N GLU A 245 -24.45 10.37 -8.95
CA GLU A 245 -25.11 9.10 -8.67
C GLU A 245 -25.08 8.17 -9.89
N ASP A 246 -25.36 8.70 -11.10
CA ASP A 246 -25.38 7.90 -12.32
C ASP A 246 -24.01 7.40 -12.75
N THR A 247 -22.95 8.20 -12.55
CA THR A 247 -21.59 7.77 -12.76
C THR A 247 -21.22 6.61 -11.83
N ILE A 248 -21.59 6.72 -10.55
CA ILE A 248 -21.34 5.66 -9.57
C ILE A 248 -22.12 4.38 -9.93
N LYS A 249 -23.40 4.51 -10.31
CA LYS A 249 -24.23 3.38 -10.77
C LYS A 249 -23.59 2.66 -11.98
N GLN A 250 -23.11 3.42 -12.97
CA GLN A 250 -22.44 2.87 -14.14
C GLN A 250 -21.18 2.09 -13.75
N VAL A 251 -20.33 2.66 -12.89
CA VAL A 251 -19.10 1.98 -12.40
C VAL A 251 -19.45 0.70 -11.65
N LEU A 252 -20.45 0.74 -10.78
CA LEU A 252 -20.91 -0.44 -10.05
C LEU A 252 -21.50 -1.49 -10.98
N HIS A 253 -22.26 -1.09 -12.00
CA HIS A 253 -22.82 -2.00 -13.01
C HIS A 253 -21.69 -2.69 -13.81
N ILE A 254 -20.71 -1.93 -14.30
CA ILE A 254 -19.53 -2.46 -14.98
C ILE A 254 -18.77 -3.45 -14.07
N LEU A 255 -18.57 -3.12 -12.79
CA LEU A 255 -17.97 -4.01 -11.83
C LEU A 255 -18.75 -5.32 -11.70
N MET A 256 -20.07 -5.25 -11.49
CA MET A 256 -20.89 -6.44 -11.25
C MET A 256 -21.04 -7.32 -12.50
N GLU A 257 -20.92 -6.75 -13.71
CA GLU A 257 -21.04 -7.45 -14.97
C GLU A 257 -19.71 -8.09 -15.40
N HIS A 258 -18.61 -7.33 -15.36
CA HIS A 258 -17.35 -7.72 -16.01
C HIS A 258 -16.27 -8.22 -15.04
N ALA A 259 -16.45 -8.05 -13.75
CA ALA A 259 -15.45 -8.49 -12.78
C ALA A 259 -15.33 -10.02 -12.72
N ILE A 260 -14.16 -10.48 -12.32
CA ILE A 260 -13.87 -11.90 -12.10
C ILE A 260 -14.75 -12.42 -10.95
N LYS A 261 -15.45 -13.52 -11.23
CA LYS A 261 -16.34 -14.20 -10.30
C LYS A 261 -15.77 -15.57 -9.93
N ILE A 262 -16.12 -16.05 -8.76
CA ILE A 262 -15.81 -17.37 -8.21
C ILE A 262 -17.10 -18.19 -8.04
N ASP A 263 -16.99 -19.41 -7.55
CA ASP A 263 -18.14 -20.30 -7.33
C ASP A 263 -18.99 -20.47 -8.61
N TYR A 264 -18.32 -20.79 -9.72
CA TYR A 264 -18.96 -20.97 -11.06
C TYR A 264 -19.75 -19.73 -11.52
N GLY A 265 -19.19 -18.54 -11.26
CA GLY A 265 -19.79 -17.27 -11.66
C GLY A 265 -20.89 -16.74 -10.75
N GLN A 266 -21.18 -17.41 -9.64
CA GLN A 266 -22.28 -17.05 -8.74
C GLN A 266 -21.89 -15.94 -7.75
N LYS A 267 -20.58 -15.83 -7.41
CA LYS A 267 -20.09 -14.89 -6.40
C LYS A 267 -19.00 -14.01 -7.00
N LEU A 268 -19.08 -12.71 -6.74
CA LEU A 268 -17.99 -11.79 -7.10
C LEU A 268 -16.72 -12.17 -6.32
N GLY A 269 -15.58 -12.23 -6.99
CA GLY A 269 -14.30 -12.36 -6.31
C GLY A 269 -14.04 -11.16 -5.39
N LYS A 270 -13.21 -11.33 -4.35
CA LYS A 270 -12.89 -10.21 -3.47
C LYS A 270 -12.36 -9.02 -4.27
N THR A 271 -12.93 -7.87 -4.00
CA THR A 271 -12.75 -6.65 -4.78
C THR A 271 -12.32 -5.50 -3.89
N ILE A 272 -11.31 -4.75 -4.31
CA ILE A 272 -10.98 -3.47 -3.67
C ILE A 272 -11.38 -2.34 -4.63
N LEU A 273 -12.26 -1.46 -4.18
CA LEU A 273 -12.66 -0.26 -4.88
C LEU A 273 -11.99 0.95 -4.21
N PHE A 274 -11.12 1.62 -4.94
CA PHE A 274 -10.38 2.77 -4.45
C PHE A 274 -11.13 4.07 -4.72
N ALA A 275 -11.69 4.65 -3.68
CA ALA A 275 -12.42 5.91 -3.70
C ALA A 275 -11.49 7.12 -3.52
N LYS A 276 -11.95 8.29 -3.95
CA LYS A 276 -11.18 9.55 -3.88
C LYS A 276 -11.00 10.07 -2.44
N ASN A 277 -12.06 10.01 -1.65
CA ASN A 277 -12.09 10.43 -0.24
C ASN A 277 -13.20 9.69 0.51
N HIS A 278 -13.31 9.92 1.81
CA HIS A 278 -14.29 9.28 2.68
C HIS A 278 -15.74 9.50 2.21
N LYS A 279 -16.13 10.73 1.90
CA LYS A 279 -17.49 11.05 1.42
C LYS A 279 -17.82 10.28 0.14
N HIS A 280 -16.88 10.20 -0.80
CA HIS A 280 -17.04 9.40 -2.02
C HIS A 280 -17.22 7.90 -1.69
N ALA A 281 -16.45 7.37 -0.75
CA ALA A 281 -16.59 5.98 -0.32
C ALA A 281 -17.96 5.69 0.30
N GLU A 282 -18.47 6.59 1.13
CA GLU A 282 -19.83 6.50 1.70
C GLU A 282 -20.92 6.58 0.63
N THR A 283 -20.82 7.54 -0.30
CA THR A 283 -21.78 7.67 -1.41
C THR A 283 -21.80 6.41 -2.30
N ILE A 284 -20.63 5.85 -2.63
CA ILE A 284 -20.56 4.58 -3.38
C ILE A 284 -21.25 3.45 -2.60
N PHE A 285 -21.01 3.37 -1.30
CA PHE A 285 -21.63 2.35 -0.46
C PHE A 285 -23.15 2.49 -0.40
N GLU A 286 -23.67 3.69 -0.18
CA GLU A 286 -25.12 3.98 -0.14
C GLU A 286 -25.80 3.64 -1.46
N ILE A 287 -25.20 4.01 -2.59
CA ILE A 287 -25.71 3.69 -3.92
C ILE A 287 -25.67 2.17 -4.16
N PHE A 288 -24.59 1.47 -3.73
CA PHE A 288 -24.52 0.02 -3.86
C PHE A 288 -25.65 -0.68 -3.10
N GLU A 289 -25.90 -0.31 -1.83
CA GLU A 289 -26.98 -0.88 -1.02
C GLU A 289 -28.39 -0.59 -1.62
N LYS A 290 -28.55 0.57 -2.29
CA LYS A 290 -29.79 0.94 -2.96
C LYS A 290 -30.01 0.15 -4.26
N GLU A 291 -28.98 0.02 -5.10
CA GLU A 291 -29.05 -0.67 -6.40
C GLU A 291 -29.07 -2.21 -6.26
N TYR A 292 -28.39 -2.73 -5.22
CA TYR A 292 -28.27 -4.18 -4.98
C TYR A 292 -28.78 -4.60 -3.59
N PRO A 293 -30.05 -4.34 -3.24
CA PRO A 293 -30.58 -4.57 -1.87
C PRO A 293 -30.56 -6.05 -1.48
N HIS A 294 -30.50 -6.98 -2.45
CA HIS A 294 -30.36 -8.41 -2.22
C HIS A 294 -28.92 -8.83 -1.81
N LEU A 295 -27.94 -7.95 -1.97
CA LEU A 295 -26.54 -8.16 -1.61
C LEU A 295 -26.15 -7.38 -0.32
N LYS A 296 -27.08 -7.25 0.62
CA LYS A 296 -26.82 -6.52 1.87
C LYS A 296 -25.60 -7.07 2.60
N GLY A 297 -24.68 -6.17 3.01
CA GLY A 297 -23.42 -6.52 3.66
C GLY A 297 -22.32 -7.02 2.74
N TYR A 298 -22.57 -7.01 1.43
CA TYR A 298 -21.61 -7.42 0.41
C TYR A 298 -20.47 -6.39 0.23
N ALA A 299 -20.79 -5.11 0.40
CA ALA A 299 -19.85 -4.00 0.39
C ALA A 299 -19.65 -3.43 1.80
N LYS A 300 -18.47 -2.87 2.07
CA LYS A 300 -18.14 -2.19 3.32
C LYS A 300 -17.10 -1.10 3.06
N VAL A 301 -17.28 0.07 3.67
CA VAL A 301 -16.25 1.12 3.68
C VAL A 301 -15.17 0.74 4.69
N ILE A 302 -13.92 0.74 4.23
CA ILE A 302 -12.74 0.45 5.05
C ILE A 302 -11.71 1.57 4.84
N ASP A 303 -11.73 2.54 5.71
CA ASP A 303 -10.82 3.68 5.70
C ASP A 303 -10.38 4.09 7.12
N ASN A 304 -9.62 5.18 7.24
CA ASN A 304 -9.08 5.66 8.51
C ASN A 304 -10.14 6.21 9.49
N ARG A 305 -11.39 6.39 9.06
CA ARG A 305 -12.53 6.82 9.90
C ARG A 305 -13.41 5.64 10.33
N THR A 306 -13.17 4.46 9.75
CA THR A 306 -13.92 3.25 10.11
C THR A 306 -13.66 2.88 11.56
N THR A 307 -14.71 2.75 12.33
CA THR A 307 -14.62 2.25 13.71
C THR A 307 -14.13 0.79 13.70
N TYR A 308 -13.13 0.47 14.53
CA TYR A 308 -12.49 -0.86 14.55
C TYR A 308 -11.93 -1.29 13.19
N VAL A 309 -11.21 -0.38 12.51
CA VAL A 309 -10.68 -0.59 11.17
C VAL A 309 -9.88 -1.90 11.03
N GLN A 310 -9.12 -2.29 12.05
CA GLN A 310 -8.35 -3.55 12.02
C GLN A 310 -9.27 -4.77 11.96
N SER A 311 -10.38 -4.78 12.70
CA SER A 311 -11.38 -5.84 12.62
C SER A 311 -12.02 -5.91 11.24
N ALA A 312 -12.30 -4.76 10.62
CA ALA A 312 -12.85 -4.72 9.27
C ALA A 312 -11.85 -5.26 8.22
N ILE A 313 -10.55 -4.97 8.38
CA ILE A 313 -9.49 -5.53 7.56
C ILE A 313 -9.37 -7.04 7.77
N ASP A 314 -9.40 -7.51 9.02
CA ASP A 314 -9.32 -8.93 9.36
C ASP A 314 -10.55 -9.71 8.81
N GLU A 315 -11.74 -9.12 8.87
CA GLU A 315 -12.96 -9.69 8.24
C GLU A 315 -12.83 -9.77 6.72
N PHE A 316 -12.37 -8.70 6.07
CA PHE A 316 -12.14 -8.70 4.61
C PHE A 316 -11.04 -9.68 4.21
N SER A 317 -10.05 -9.90 5.07
CA SER A 317 -8.94 -10.83 4.82
C SER A 317 -9.31 -12.30 5.01
N ASP A 318 -10.47 -12.60 5.61
CA ASP A 318 -10.96 -13.97 5.76
C ASP A 318 -11.74 -14.36 4.48
N PRO A 319 -11.31 -15.41 3.73
CA PRO A 319 -11.97 -15.80 2.48
C PRO A 319 -13.42 -16.24 2.66
N LYS A 320 -13.80 -16.65 3.88
CA LYS A 320 -15.14 -17.15 4.21
C LYS A 320 -16.09 -16.08 4.70
N LYS A 321 -15.59 -14.87 4.98
CA LYS A 321 -16.39 -13.77 5.55
C LYS A 321 -16.72 -12.70 4.52
N MET A 322 -17.80 -11.99 4.77
CA MET A 322 -18.10 -10.71 4.13
C MET A 322 -17.21 -9.61 4.73
N PRO A 323 -16.96 -8.53 4.02
CA PRO A 323 -17.51 -8.16 2.72
C PRO A 323 -16.77 -8.80 1.53
N GLN A 324 -17.41 -8.82 0.35
CA GLN A 324 -16.76 -9.12 -0.93
C GLN A 324 -16.14 -7.86 -1.56
N ILE A 325 -16.74 -6.69 -1.34
CA ILE A 325 -16.26 -5.41 -1.85
C ILE A 325 -15.78 -4.56 -0.67
N ALA A 326 -14.51 -4.25 -0.65
CA ALA A 326 -13.94 -3.26 0.26
C ALA A 326 -13.80 -1.92 -0.46
N ILE A 327 -14.55 -0.91 -0.04
CA ILE A 327 -14.47 0.45 -0.57
C ILE A 327 -13.47 1.21 0.29
N SER A 328 -12.33 1.58 -0.25
CA SER A 328 -11.21 2.15 0.51
C SER A 328 -10.69 3.44 -0.12
N VAL A 329 -10.23 4.35 0.72
CA VAL A 329 -9.56 5.58 0.25
C VAL A 329 -8.06 5.35 0.09
N ASP A 330 -7.37 5.01 1.19
CA ASP A 330 -5.90 4.82 1.23
C ASP A 330 -5.47 3.64 2.11
N MET A 331 -6.35 3.10 2.93
CA MET A 331 -5.98 2.08 3.94
C MET A 331 -5.55 0.75 3.33
N LEU A 332 -6.17 0.36 2.21
CA LEU A 332 -5.91 -0.92 1.54
C LEU A 332 -4.88 -0.80 0.40
N ASP A 333 -4.35 0.39 0.14
CA ASP A 333 -3.29 0.60 -0.85
C ASP A 333 -2.01 -0.16 -0.46
N THR A 334 -1.74 -0.22 0.87
CA THR A 334 -0.57 -0.89 1.46
C THR A 334 -0.98 -1.72 2.68
N GLY A 335 -0.16 -2.66 3.09
CA GLY A 335 -0.26 -3.29 4.41
C GLY A 335 -1.28 -4.40 4.58
N ILE A 336 -2.02 -4.83 3.56
CA ILE A 336 -2.90 -6.00 3.65
C ILE A 336 -2.33 -7.19 2.90
N ASP A 337 -2.63 -8.39 3.37
CA ASP A 337 -2.28 -9.67 2.74
C ASP A 337 -3.54 -10.49 2.53
N VAL A 338 -4.19 -10.26 1.38
CA VAL A 338 -5.43 -10.95 0.96
C VAL A 338 -5.20 -11.52 -0.43
N PRO A 339 -4.71 -12.76 -0.56
CA PRO A 339 -4.45 -13.41 -1.85
C PRO A 339 -5.70 -13.56 -2.72
N GLU A 340 -6.87 -13.59 -2.10
CA GLU A 340 -8.17 -13.78 -2.75
C GLU A 340 -8.70 -12.52 -3.46
N VAL A 341 -7.96 -11.41 -3.45
CA VAL A 341 -8.35 -10.22 -4.21
C VAL A 341 -8.15 -10.45 -5.70
N LEU A 342 -9.25 -10.49 -6.44
CA LEU A 342 -9.30 -10.72 -7.88
C LEU A 342 -9.57 -9.44 -8.68
N ASN A 343 -10.25 -8.46 -8.08
CA ASN A 343 -10.67 -7.27 -8.78
C ASN A 343 -10.19 -6.00 -8.09
N LEU A 344 -9.67 -5.08 -8.87
CA LEU A 344 -9.26 -3.75 -8.42
C LEU A 344 -9.98 -2.69 -9.25
N VAL A 345 -10.71 -1.80 -8.59
CA VAL A 345 -11.43 -0.69 -9.24
C VAL A 345 -10.78 0.63 -8.83
N PHE A 346 -10.20 1.33 -9.79
CA PHE A 346 -9.58 2.63 -9.57
C PHE A 346 -10.58 3.75 -9.85
N PHE A 347 -11.41 4.07 -8.86
CA PHE A 347 -12.38 5.15 -8.98
C PHE A 347 -11.81 6.47 -8.43
N LYS A 348 -10.53 6.66 -8.65
CA LYS A 348 -9.77 7.89 -8.37
C LYS A 348 -8.57 8.02 -9.29
N LYS A 349 -8.12 9.24 -9.51
CA LYS A 349 -6.86 9.49 -10.21
C LYS A 349 -5.68 9.14 -9.29
N VAL A 350 -4.79 8.27 -9.74
CA VAL A 350 -3.56 7.92 -9.03
C VAL A 350 -2.41 8.70 -9.63
N MET A 351 -1.86 9.67 -8.89
CA MET A 351 -0.81 10.57 -9.36
C MET A 351 0.61 10.01 -9.13
N SER A 352 0.77 9.07 -8.20
CA SER A 352 2.05 8.46 -7.87
C SER A 352 2.17 7.10 -8.52
N LYS A 353 3.20 6.90 -9.33
CA LYS A 353 3.52 5.60 -9.93
C LYS A 353 3.81 4.54 -8.87
N ALA A 354 4.55 4.89 -7.81
CA ALA A 354 4.82 3.99 -6.70
C ALA A 354 3.51 3.49 -6.06
N LYS A 355 2.58 4.42 -5.79
CA LYS A 355 1.26 4.09 -5.24
C LYS A 355 0.45 3.20 -6.19
N PHE A 356 0.48 3.48 -7.48
CA PHE A 356 -0.18 2.66 -8.49
C PHE A 356 0.31 1.21 -8.44
N TRP A 357 1.62 0.98 -8.44
CA TRP A 357 2.19 -0.37 -8.37
C TRP A 357 1.91 -1.08 -7.04
N GLN A 358 1.84 -0.36 -5.94
CA GLN A 358 1.42 -0.91 -4.65
C GLN A 358 -0.03 -1.40 -4.69
N MET A 359 -0.92 -0.62 -5.32
CA MET A 359 -2.34 -0.95 -5.48
C MET A 359 -2.53 -2.14 -6.43
N ILE A 360 -1.87 -2.15 -7.60
CA ILE A 360 -1.88 -3.30 -8.53
C ILE A 360 -1.41 -4.57 -7.82
N GLY A 361 -0.36 -4.49 -7.04
CA GLY A 361 0.17 -5.63 -6.29
C GLY A 361 -0.76 -6.21 -5.21
N ARG A 362 -1.97 -5.65 -5.03
CA ARG A 362 -3.02 -6.27 -4.20
C ARG A 362 -3.75 -7.39 -4.93
N GLY A 363 -3.86 -7.31 -6.26
CA GLY A 363 -4.55 -8.28 -7.10
C GLY A 363 -3.63 -9.22 -7.90
N THR A 364 -2.32 -9.17 -7.69
CA THR A 364 -1.36 -10.02 -8.43
C THR A 364 -0.81 -11.19 -7.61
N ARG A 365 -1.41 -11.51 -6.49
CA ARG A 365 -0.99 -12.62 -5.63
C ARG A 365 -1.52 -13.95 -6.13
N LEU A 366 -0.68 -14.97 -6.05
CA LEU A 366 -1.09 -16.34 -6.34
C LEU A 366 -2.01 -16.86 -5.23
N CYS A 367 -3.17 -17.38 -5.60
CA CYS A 367 -4.12 -18.01 -4.70
C CYS A 367 -4.67 -19.29 -5.36
N GLN A 368 -4.00 -20.41 -5.10
CA GLN A 368 -4.30 -21.69 -5.75
C GLN A 368 -5.72 -22.16 -5.52
N GLY A 369 -6.39 -22.58 -6.60
CA GLY A 369 -7.73 -23.14 -6.57
C GLY A 369 -8.85 -22.14 -6.29
N LEU A 370 -8.58 -20.82 -6.40
CA LEU A 370 -9.57 -19.78 -6.11
C LEU A 370 -10.65 -19.68 -7.19
N ILE A 371 -10.28 -19.85 -8.47
CA ILE A 371 -11.18 -19.78 -9.60
C ILE A 371 -11.49 -21.23 -10.08
N ASP A 372 -12.51 -21.84 -9.49
CA ASP A 372 -13.06 -23.15 -9.88
C ASP A 372 -12.01 -24.27 -10.03
N GLY A 373 -10.92 -24.19 -9.26
CA GLY A 373 -9.83 -25.16 -9.27
C GLY A 373 -8.73 -24.86 -10.30
N GLU A 374 -8.84 -23.75 -11.04
CA GLU A 374 -7.79 -23.22 -11.92
C GLU A 374 -7.02 -22.10 -11.20
N ASP A 375 -5.73 -21.99 -11.50
CA ASP A 375 -4.84 -20.94 -11.00
C ASP A 375 -4.47 -19.93 -12.08
#